data_b92fee0f0c1faf89d99e492d698981fc
#
_entry.id   b92fee0f0c1faf89d99e492d698981fc
#
_cell.length_a   1.000
_cell.length_b   1.000
_cell.length_c   1.000
_cell.angle_alpha   90.00
_cell.angle_beta   90.00
_cell.angle_gamma   90.00
#
_symmetry.space_group_name_H-M   'P 1'
#
loop_
_entity.id
_entity.type
_entity.pdbx_description
1 polymer ?
#
loop_
_entity_poly.entity_id
_entity_poly.type
_entity_poly.pdbx_seq_one_letter_code
_entity_poly.pdbx_strand_id
1 'polypeptide(L)'
;YYNGEHSFDGNLPEAVFEQQDFVNYISVQKNDRFNYASVYYNQTQDIHPPLFYFLLNTVCSLFPGSFTKWTGLGMNFVLLGGTLAALYALGMELFADWKKALFVCALYAFNREMISNVTMVRMYMLMTLLTILLALLVAKSLRRPSVPKYLLIGVTIYLGMMTQYFFVVYAFLLCAAYDLYLMFRREWKNAAAFSLPALAGVGGMLLTFPCWYAQLHSQNTNSLDATTRNLFDLAQYPKGPLELIGWSIVGFAVGAGIMAVLILTK
;
A
#
# COMPACT_ATOMS: atom_id res chain seq x y z
N TYR A 1 -17.67 3.22 -8.88
CA TYR A 1 -16.21 3.13 -9.01
C TYR A 1 -15.73 1.70 -9.24
N TYR A 2 -16.27 0.76 -8.53
CA TYR A 2 -15.73 -0.60 -8.46
C TYR A 2 -16.70 -1.64 -8.97
N ASN A 3 -17.82 -1.21 -9.47
CA ASN A 3 -18.97 -2.07 -9.77
C ASN A 3 -19.25 -2.19 -11.24
N GLY A 4 -18.31 -2.14 -12.06
CA GLY A 4 -18.43 -2.78 -13.28
C GLY A 4 -18.99 -2.01 -14.49
N GLU A 5 -20.20 -1.94 -14.76
CA GLU A 5 -20.70 -1.63 -16.10
C GLU A 5 -20.61 -0.15 -16.53
N HIS A 6 -20.54 0.77 -15.57
CA HIS A 6 -20.58 2.19 -15.89
C HIS A 6 -19.32 2.90 -15.46
N SER A 7 -18.62 3.46 -16.43
CA SER A 7 -17.56 4.43 -16.14
C SER A 7 -18.16 5.57 -15.31
N PHE A 8 -17.49 5.90 -14.21
CA PHE A 8 -17.85 7.09 -13.45
C PHE A 8 -17.38 8.32 -14.23
N ASP A 9 -18.27 8.86 -15.05
CA ASP A 9 -18.03 10.11 -15.78
C ASP A 9 -18.41 11.36 -14.98
N GLY A 10 -18.85 11.19 -13.74
CA GLY A 10 -19.24 12.27 -12.84
C GLY A 10 -20.63 12.84 -13.09
N ASN A 11 -21.29 12.47 -14.15
CA ASN A 11 -22.59 12.97 -14.54
C ASN A 11 -23.62 11.85 -14.43
N LEU A 12 -24.40 11.86 -13.35
CA LEU A 12 -25.65 11.10 -13.38
C LEU A 12 -26.57 11.76 -14.41
N PRO A 13 -27.24 10.97 -15.28
CA PRO A 13 -28.22 11.53 -16.20
C PRO A 13 -29.27 12.33 -15.43
N GLU A 14 -29.70 13.48 -15.96
CA GLU A 14 -30.81 14.26 -15.40
C GLU A 14 -32.11 13.48 -15.54
N ALA A 15 -32.35 12.55 -14.63
CA ALA A 15 -33.54 11.71 -14.61
C ALA A 15 -33.99 11.49 -13.16
N VAL A 16 -35.27 11.19 -12.99
CA VAL A 16 -35.80 10.73 -11.71
C VAL A 16 -35.40 9.27 -11.53
N PHE A 17 -34.54 8.98 -10.55
CA PHE A 17 -34.10 7.63 -10.22
C PHE A 17 -34.93 7.07 -9.07
N GLU A 18 -35.32 5.81 -9.19
CA GLU A 18 -35.81 5.06 -8.05
C GLU A 18 -34.64 4.67 -7.12
N GLN A 19 -34.94 4.43 -5.86
CA GLN A 19 -33.90 3.99 -4.89
C GLN A 19 -33.18 2.72 -5.39
N GLN A 20 -33.87 1.82 -6.07
CA GLN A 20 -33.31 0.58 -6.58
C GLN A 20 -32.31 0.81 -7.71
N ASP A 21 -32.53 1.80 -8.57
CA ASP A 21 -31.60 2.17 -9.64
C ASP A 21 -30.26 2.64 -9.04
N PHE A 22 -30.35 3.45 -7.99
CA PHE A 22 -29.15 3.89 -7.27
C PHE A 22 -28.41 2.73 -6.59
N VAL A 23 -29.13 1.81 -5.92
CA VAL A 23 -28.51 0.62 -5.31
C VAL A 23 -27.88 -0.26 -6.40
N ASN A 24 -28.53 -0.45 -7.54
CA ASN A 24 -27.98 -1.21 -8.65
C ASN A 24 -26.71 -0.57 -9.22
N TYR A 25 -26.67 0.76 -9.29
CA TYR A 25 -25.50 1.51 -9.76
C TYR A 25 -24.29 1.36 -8.85
N ILE A 26 -24.46 1.31 -7.52
CA ILE A 26 -23.38 1.27 -6.53
C ILE A 26 -23.07 -0.13 -5.99
N SER A 27 -23.82 -1.17 -6.39
CA SER A 27 -23.61 -2.55 -5.99
C SER A 27 -23.22 -3.45 -7.16
N VAL A 28 -22.38 -4.45 -6.90
CA VAL A 28 -22.03 -5.46 -7.92
C VAL A 28 -23.28 -6.27 -8.24
N GLN A 29 -23.73 -6.26 -9.49
CA GLN A 29 -24.85 -7.03 -9.95
C GLN A 29 -24.45 -8.48 -10.27
N LYS A 30 -25.43 -9.39 -10.38
CA LYS A 30 -25.16 -10.81 -10.66
C LYS A 30 -24.37 -11.03 -11.95
N ASN A 31 -24.60 -10.21 -12.96
CA ASN A 31 -23.96 -10.30 -14.26
C ASN A 31 -22.56 -9.66 -14.30
N ASP A 32 -22.24 -8.79 -13.30
CA ASP A 32 -20.98 -8.04 -13.23
C ASP A 32 -19.98 -8.63 -12.24
N ARG A 33 -20.27 -9.82 -11.71
CA ARG A 33 -19.39 -10.47 -10.76
C ARG A 33 -18.02 -10.71 -11.37
N PHE A 34 -16.99 -10.33 -10.60
CA PHE A 34 -15.56 -10.51 -10.99
C PHE A 34 -15.19 -9.81 -12.30
N ASN A 35 -15.89 -8.74 -12.67
CA ASN A 35 -15.59 -7.94 -13.86
C ASN A 35 -14.38 -7.02 -13.62
N TYR A 36 -13.19 -7.62 -13.56
CA TYR A 36 -11.94 -6.89 -13.33
C TYR A 36 -11.57 -5.95 -14.48
N ALA A 37 -12.00 -6.25 -15.70
CA ALA A 37 -11.75 -5.39 -16.86
C ALA A 37 -12.42 -4.02 -16.67
N SER A 38 -13.66 -4.00 -16.19
CA SER A 38 -14.38 -2.76 -15.89
C SER A 38 -13.75 -2.02 -14.71
N VAL A 39 -13.36 -2.73 -13.64
CA VAL A 39 -12.64 -2.13 -12.51
C VAL A 39 -11.33 -1.49 -12.98
N TYR A 40 -10.56 -2.19 -13.83
CA TYR A 40 -9.33 -1.65 -14.40
C TYR A 40 -9.62 -0.38 -15.21
N TYR A 41 -10.60 -0.42 -16.10
CA TYR A 41 -11.00 0.73 -16.91
C TYR A 41 -11.39 1.93 -16.03
N ASN A 42 -12.24 1.72 -15.02
CA ASN A 42 -12.65 2.78 -14.10
C ASN A 42 -11.45 3.39 -13.37
N GLN A 43 -10.46 2.57 -12.99
CA GLN A 43 -9.25 3.08 -12.34
C GLN A 43 -8.32 3.85 -13.32
N THR A 44 -8.41 3.63 -14.63
CA THR A 44 -7.69 4.51 -15.58
C THR A 44 -8.20 5.95 -15.58
N GLN A 45 -9.43 6.17 -15.14
CA GLN A 45 -10.07 7.49 -15.03
C GLN A 45 -9.96 8.09 -13.61
N ASP A 46 -9.45 7.33 -12.64
CA ASP A 46 -9.18 7.78 -11.26
C ASP A 46 -7.68 8.09 -11.10
N ILE A 47 -7.29 8.51 -9.90
CA ILE A 47 -5.90 8.83 -9.53
C ILE A 47 -5.21 7.70 -8.75
N HIS A 48 -5.89 6.57 -8.57
CA HIS A 48 -5.40 5.48 -7.75
C HIS A 48 -5.21 4.20 -8.56
N PRO A 49 -4.13 3.42 -8.30
CA PRO A 49 -3.93 2.11 -8.91
C PRO A 49 -5.02 1.10 -8.53
N PRO A 50 -5.25 0.03 -9.35
CA PRO A 50 -6.45 -0.77 -9.29
C PRO A 50 -6.47 -1.90 -8.24
N LEU A 51 -5.34 -2.28 -7.61
CA LEU A 51 -5.27 -3.51 -6.81
C LEU A 51 -6.28 -3.57 -5.66
N PHE A 52 -6.41 -2.49 -4.89
CA PHE A 52 -7.38 -2.43 -3.80
C PHE A 52 -8.81 -2.62 -4.31
N TYR A 53 -9.13 -2.03 -5.44
CA TYR A 53 -10.46 -2.10 -6.05
C TYR A 53 -10.75 -3.47 -6.65
N PHE A 54 -9.74 -4.19 -7.15
CA PHE A 54 -9.87 -5.60 -7.53
C PHE A 54 -10.25 -6.47 -6.32
N LEU A 55 -9.57 -6.28 -5.19
CA LEU A 55 -9.91 -7.00 -3.96
C LEU A 55 -11.32 -6.66 -3.47
N LEU A 56 -11.68 -5.37 -3.47
CA LEU A 56 -13.01 -4.93 -3.07
C LEU A 56 -14.10 -5.49 -4.01
N ASN A 57 -13.90 -5.44 -5.32
CA ASN A 57 -14.80 -6.05 -6.29
C ASN A 57 -14.92 -7.56 -6.07
N THR A 58 -13.82 -8.25 -5.79
CA THR A 58 -13.82 -9.69 -5.47
C THR A 58 -14.74 -9.98 -4.29
N VAL A 59 -14.59 -9.25 -3.18
CA VAL A 59 -15.39 -9.47 -1.97
C VAL A 59 -16.85 -9.08 -2.22
N CYS A 60 -17.12 -7.96 -2.91
CA CYS A 60 -18.47 -7.56 -3.28
C CYS A 60 -19.14 -8.57 -4.23
N SER A 61 -18.39 -9.19 -5.13
CA SER A 61 -18.87 -10.22 -6.06
C SER A 61 -19.34 -11.51 -5.36
N LEU A 62 -18.90 -11.75 -4.12
CA LEU A 62 -19.41 -12.87 -3.31
C LEU A 62 -20.83 -12.59 -2.80
N PHE A 63 -21.24 -11.32 -2.71
CA PHE A 63 -22.54 -10.88 -2.19
C PHE A 63 -23.23 -9.93 -3.19
N PRO A 64 -23.58 -10.40 -4.41
CA PRO A 64 -24.14 -9.54 -5.47
C PRO A 64 -25.48 -8.93 -5.06
N GLY A 65 -25.73 -7.70 -5.51
CA GLY A 65 -26.93 -6.92 -5.17
C GLY A 65 -26.96 -6.38 -3.75
N SER A 66 -25.92 -6.60 -2.97
CA SER A 66 -25.82 -6.12 -1.60
C SER A 66 -25.03 -4.82 -1.55
N PHE A 67 -25.69 -3.76 -1.05
CA PHE A 67 -25.02 -2.52 -0.70
C PHE A 67 -24.87 -2.41 0.82
N THR A 68 -23.69 -2.75 1.31
CA THR A 68 -23.39 -2.67 2.73
C THR A 68 -21.93 -2.30 2.99
N LYS A 69 -21.71 -1.46 3.99
CA LYS A 69 -20.35 -1.12 4.45
C LYS A 69 -19.58 -2.33 5.03
N TRP A 70 -20.30 -3.33 5.50
CA TRP A 70 -19.69 -4.48 6.18
C TRP A 70 -18.82 -5.33 5.27
N THR A 71 -19.12 -5.38 3.97
CA THR A 71 -18.31 -6.10 2.99
C THR A 71 -16.89 -5.51 2.92
N GLY A 72 -16.77 -4.19 2.79
CA GLY A 72 -15.47 -3.52 2.78
C GLY A 72 -14.78 -3.50 4.14
N LEU A 73 -15.54 -3.32 5.23
CA LEU A 73 -14.99 -3.39 6.59
C LEU A 73 -14.49 -4.80 6.92
N GLY A 74 -15.24 -5.85 6.55
CA GLY A 74 -14.81 -7.23 6.72
C GLY A 74 -13.48 -7.52 6.01
N MET A 75 -13.33 -7.03 4.78
CA MET A 75 -12.05 -7.09 4.05
C MET A 75 -10.93 -6.40 4.83
N ASN A 76 -11.17 -5.18 5.34
CA ASN A 76 -10.18 -4.45 6.12
C ASN A 76 -9.81 -5.17 7.43
N PHE A 77 -10.75 -5.84 8.10
CA PHE A 77 -10.44 -6.65 9.29
C PHE A 77 -9.57 -7.85 8.95
N VAL A 78 -9.78 -8.51 7.81
CA VAL A 78 -8.89 -9.59 7.34
C VAL A 78 -7.50 -9.04 7.05
N LEU A 79 -7.41 -7.88 6.38
CA LEU A 79 -6.13 -7.20 6.12
C LEU A 79 -5.43 -6.79 7.43
N LEU A 80 -6.18 -6.32 8.43
CA LEU A 80 -5.65 -6.02 9.77
C LEU A 80 -5.07 -7.28 10.43
N GLY A 81 -5.80 -8.41 10.38
CA GLY A 81 -5.29 -9.69 10.89
C GLY A 81 -3.97 -10.08 10.23
N GLY A 82 -3.89 -9.97 8.90
CA GLY A 82 -2.65 -10.19 8.15
C GLY A 82 -1.53 -9.23 8.53
N THR A 83 -1.87 -7.95 8.74
CA THR A 83 -0.93 -6.91 9.17
C THR A 83 -0.35 -7.23 10.55
N LEU A 84 -1.18 -7.60 11.51
CA LEU A 84 -0.74 -7.98 12.87
C LEU A 84 0.14 -9.24 12.84
N ALA A 85 -0.22 -10.25 12.03
CA ALA A 85 0.60 -11.44 11.86
C ALA A 85 1.97 -11.14 11.25
N ALA A 86 2.01 -10.30 10.20
CA ALA A 86 3.25 -9.87 9.58
C ALA A 86 4.10 -9.01 10.53
N LEU A 87 3.47 -8.12 11.30
CA LEU A 87 4.13 -7.27 12.29
C LEU A 87 4.70 -8.10 13.43
N TYR A 88 3.96 -9.10 13.92
CA TYR A 88 4.47 -10.05 14.91
C TYR A 88 5.69 -10.81 14.37
N ALA A 89 5.60 -11.33 13.15
CA ALA A 89 6.72 -12.02 12.51
C ALA A 89 7.96 -11.11 12.33
N LEU A 90 7.74 -9.84 11.97
CA LEU A 90 8.80 -8.84 11.89
C LEU A 90 9.41 -8.57 13.29
N GLY A 91 8.57 -8.41 14.31
CA GLY A 91 9.02 -8.25 15.70
C GLY A 91 9.85 -9.43 16.19
N MET A 92 9.43 -10.67 15.88
CA MET A 92 10.21 -11.87 16.18
C MET A 92 11.55 -11.90 15.44
N GLU A 93 11.57 -11.47 14.18
CA GLU A 93 12.81 -11.40 13.39
C GLU A 93 13.80 -10.38 13.98
N LEU A 94 13.29 -9.23 14.45
CA LEU A 94 14.14 -8.15 14.97
C LEU A 94 14.59 -8.38 16.41
N PHE A 95 13.69 -8.81 17.28
CA PHE A 95 13.94 -8.86 18.73
C PHE A 95 14.21 -10.28 19.26
N ALA A 96 13.84 -11.33 18.52
CA ALA A 96 13.89 -12.73 18.98
C ALA A 96 13.16 -12.94 20.33
N ASP A 97 12.16 -12.11 20.64
CA ASP A 97 11.40 -12.07 21.88
C ASP A 97 9.91 -11.87 21.58
N TRP A 98 9.11 -12.88 21.89
CA TRP A 98 7.68 -12.86 21.62
C TRP A 98 6.92 -11.77 22.41
N LYS A 99 7.40 -11.41 23.61
CA LYS A 99 6.77 -10.37 24.44
C LYS A 99 6.95 -9.00 23.78
N LYS A 100 8.16 -8.71 23.30
CA LYS A 100 8.45 -7.48 22.55
C LYS A 100 7.66 -7.43 21.24
N ALA A 101 7.58 -8.55 20.52
CA ALA A 101 6.81 -8.65 19.29
C ALA A 101 5.31 -8.40 19.54
N LEU A 102 4.73 -8.99 20.57
CA LEU A 102 3.34 -8.73 20.97
C LEU A 102 3.13 -7.29 21.43
N PHE A 103 4.08 -6.70 22.15
CA PHE A 103 3.99 -5.31 22.57
C PHE A 103 3.92 -4.36 21.39
N VAL A 104 4.74 -4.58 20.35
CA VAL A 104 4.67 -3.80 19.10
C VAL A 104 3.31 -3.98 18.41
N CYS A 105 2.78 -5.20 18.35
CA CYS A 105 1.44 -5.44 17.81
C CYS A 105 0.36 -4.71 18.61
N ALA A 106 0.45 -4.69 19.94
CA ALA A 106 -0.48 -3.97 20.80
C ALA A 106 -0.40 -2.46 20.57
N LEU A 107 0.80 -1.88 20.52
CA LEU A 107 0.99 -0.46 20.20
C LEU A 107 0.35 -0.09 18.86
N TYR A 108 0.54 -0.94 17.84
CA TYR A 108 -0.08 -0.72 16.54
C TYR A 108 -1.61 -0.87 16.61
N ALA A 109 -2.13 -1.93 17.24
CA ALA A 109 -3.56 -2.24 17.29
C ALA A 109 -4.39 -1.16 18.02
N PHE A 110 -3.81 -0.49 18.99
CA PHE A 110 -4.47 0.59 19.75
C PHE A 110 -4.09 1.99 19.26
N ASN A 111 -3.39 2.09 18.14
CA ASN A 111 -3.06 3.38 17.54
C ASN A 111 -4.29 3.98 16.85
N ARG A 112 -4.52 5.29 17.03
CA ARG A 112 -5.65 6.02 16.45
C ARG A 112 -5.67 5.93 14.92
N GLU A 113 -4.50 6.03 14.28
CA GLU A 113 -4.38 5.99 12.82
C GLU A 113 -4.75 4.60 12.27
N MET A 114 -4.38 3.53 12.99
CA MET A 114 -4.80 2.17 12.63
C MET A 114 -6.33 2.05 12.68
N ILE A 115 -6.97 2.54 13.76
CA ILE A 115 -8.43 2.51 13.91
C ILE A 115 -9.09 3.29 12.75
N SER A 116 -8.56 4.46 12.41
CA SER A 116 -9.03 5.23 11.27
C SER A 116 -8.89 4.46 9.96
N ASN A 117 -7.72 3.85 9.71
CA ASN A 117 -7.45 3.11 8.47
C ASN A 117 -8.32 1.86 8.32
N VAL A 118 -8.60 1.13 9.40
CA VAL A 118 -9.44 -0.07 9.32
C VAL A 118 -10.93 0.26 9.10
N THR A 119 -11.39 1.38 9.64
CA THR A 119 -12.79 1.83 9.49
C THR A 119 -13.06 2.52 8.17
N MET A 120 -12.02 2.98 7.49
CA MET A 120 -12.11 3.59 6.17
C MET A 120 -11.91 2.54 5.08
N VAL A 121 -12.93 2.32 4.23
CA VAL A 121 -12.84 1.39 3.10
C VAL A 121 -12.04 2.04 1.96
N ARG A 122 -10.71 2.05 2.15
CA ARG A 122 -9.71 2.55 1.20
C ARG A 122 -8.44 1.71 1.26
N MET A 123 -7.55 1.94 0.32
CA MET A 123 -6.31 1.17 0.11
C MET A 123 -5.31 1.18 1.28
N TYR A 124 -5.50 1.98 2.30
CA TYR A 124 -4.50 2.21 3.36
C TYR A 124 -4.18 0.95 4.17
N MET A 125 -5.18 0.11 4.49
CA MET A 125 -4.93 -1.15 5.20
C MET A 125 -4.11 -2.13 4.37
N LEU A 126 -4.42 -2.25 3.07
CA LEU A 126 -3.64 -3.10 2.15
C LEU A 126 -2.22 -2.56 2.00
N MET A 127 -2.06 -1.24 1.83
CA MET A 127 -0.75 -0.59 1.76
C MET A 127 0.08 -0.86 3.02
N THR A 128 -0.52 -0.76 4.21
CA THR A 128 0.17 -1.03 5.48
C THR A 128 0.64 -2.48 5.57
N LEU A 129 -0.22 -3.44 5.18
CA LEU A 129 0.15 -4.85 5.12
C LEU A 129 1.38 -5.06 4.21
N LEU A 130 1.34 -4.52 3.00
CA LEU A 130 2.44 -4.66 2.03
C LEU A 130 3.73 -3.97 2.50
N THR A 131 3.61 -2.83 3.19
CA THR A 131 4.74 -2.13 3.82
C THR A 131 5.44 -3.00 4.86
N ILE A 132 4.67 -3.64 5.75
CA ILE A 132 5.22 -4.53 6.78
C ILE A 132 5.77 -5.82 6.18
N LEU A 133 5.10 -6.38 5.17
CA LEU A 133 5.60 -7.56 4.45
C LEU A 133 6.93 -7.28 3.75
N LEU A 134 7.09 -6.12 3.11
CA LEU A 134 8.36 -5.74 2.49
C LEU A 134 9.47 -5.62 3.55
N ALA A 135 9.20 -4.96 4.68
CA ALA A 135 10.16 -4.86 5.78
C ALA A 135 10.54 -6.25 6.33
N LEU A 136 9.57 -7.14 6.52
CA LEU A 136 9.80 -8.51 6.99
C LEU A 136 10.67 -9.31 6.02
N LEU A 137 10.40 -9.21 4.72
CA LEU A 137 11.18 -9.92 3.69
C LEU A 137 12.62 -9.41 3.64
N VAL A 138 12.83 -8.10 3.71
CA VAL A 138 14.17 -7.51 3.79
C VAL A 138 14.89 -7.93 5.08
N ALA A 139 14.23 -7.86 6.24
CA ALA A 139 14.80 -8.29 7.51
C ALA A 139 15.22 -9.78 7.49
N LYS A 140 14.39 -10.66 6.93
CA LYS A 140 14.71 -12.08 6.73
C LYS A 140 15.85 -12.29 5.72
N SER A 141 15.99 -11.40 4.75
CA SER A 141 17.06 -11.47 3.76
C SER A 141 18.42 -11.06 4.34
N LEU A 142 18.42 -10.14 5.31
CA LEU A 142 19.64 -9.78 6.06
C LEU A 142 20.28 -11.00 6.76
N ARG A 143 19.46 -11.90 7.32
CA ARG A 143 19.95 -13.10 8.02
C ARG A 143 20.27 -14.26 7.10
N ARG A 144 19.39 -14.49 6.11
CA ARG A 144 19.48 -15.65 5.19
C ARG A 144 19.09 -15.19 3.79
N PRO A 145 20.03 -14.62 3.01
CA PRO A 145 19.76 -14.22 1.64
C PRO A 145 19.32 -15.43 0.80
N SER A 146 18.29 -15.26 -0.03
CA SER A 146 17.84 -16.31 -0.95
C SER A 146 17.01 -15.73 -2.10
N VAL A 147 17.15 -16.31 -3.28
CA VAL A 147 16.45 -15.89 -4.50
C VAL A 147 14.91 -15.87 -4.32
N PRO A 148 14.28 -16.90 -3.71
CA PRO A 148 12.83 -16.85 -3.51
C PRO A 148 12.36 -15.63 -2.70
N LYS A 149 13.11 -15.19 -1.68
CA LYS A 149 12.77 -13.97 -0.94
C LYS A 149 12.92 -12.72 -1.80
N TYR A 150 13.95 -12.66 -2.64
CA TYR A 150 14.15 -11.54 -3.55
C TYR A 150 13.01 -11.44 -4.58
N LEU A 151 12.53 -12.58 -5.09
CA LEU A 151 11.35 -12.62 -5.96
C LEU A 151 10.11 -12.13 -5.21
N LEU A 152 9.89 -12.57 -3.96
CA LEU A 152 8.78 -12.09 -3.13
C LEU A 152 8.87 -10.59 -2.84
N ILE A 153 10.07 -10.04 -2.68
CA ILE A 153 10.29 -8.59 -2.55
C ILE A 153 9.83 -7.88 -3.83
N GLY A 154 10.24 -8.36 -5.01
CA GLY A 154 9.79 -7.79 -6.27
C GLY A 154 8.28 -7.84 -6.45
N VAL A 155 7.65 -8.98 -6.12
CA VAL A 155 6.17 -9.11 -6.13
C VAL A 155 5.52 -8.14 -5.13
N THR A 156 6.08 -8.01 -3.93
CA THR A 156 5.53 -7.09 -2.92
C THR A 156 5.64 -5.63 -3.35
N ILE A 157 6.74 -5.25 -4.02
CA ILE A 157 6.90 -3.92 -4.61
C ILE A 157 5.87 -3.68 -5.70
N TYR A 158 5.70 -4.63 -6.62
CA TYR A 158 4.67 -4.57 -7.66
C TYR A 158 3.28 -4.36 -7.06
N LEU A 159 2.87 -5.20 -6.11
CA LEU A 159 1.56 -5.12 -5.45
C LEU A 159 1.40 -3.82 -4.64
N GLY A 160 2.46 -3.36 -3.98
CA GLY A 160 2.46 -2.11 -3.23
C GLY A 160 2.23 -0.90 -4.13
N MET A 161 2.92 -0.83 -5.26
CA MET A 161 2.74 0.22 -6.24
C MET A 161 1.37 0.15 -6.94
N MET A 162 0.85 -1.08 -7.19
CA MET A 162 -0.50 -1.30 -7.70
C MET A 162 -1.59 -0.95 -6.67
N THR A 163 -1.22 -0.73 -5.41
CA THR A 163 -2.11 -0.23 -4.35
C THR A 163 -2.04 1.30 -4.24
N GLN A 164 -0.82 1.86 -4.25
CA GLN A 164 -0.59 3.29 -4.11
C GLN A 164 0.79 3.67 -4.66
N TYR A 165 0.87 4.70 -5.51
CA TYR A 165 2.13 5.13 -6.13
C TYR A 165 3.22 5.52 -5.12
N PHE A 166 2.84 6.18 -4.03
CA PHE A 166 3.80 6.59 -2.98
C PHE A 166 4.52 5.43 -2.30
N PHE A 167 4.03 4.20 -2.47
CA PHE A 167 4.73 3.00 -1.99
C PHE A 167 6.15 2.89 -2.55
N VAL A 168 6.38 3.40 -3.77
CA VAL A 168 7.70 3.39 -4.40
C VAL A 168 8.76 4.11 -3.57
N VAL A 169 8.40 5.19 -2.89
CA VAL A 169 9.34 5.97 -2.06
C VAL A 169 9.84 5.11 -0.89
N TYR A 170 8.91 4.46 -0.18
CA TYR A 170 9.25 3.55 0.91
C TYR A 170 10.07 2.36 0.41
N ALA A 171 9.63 1.73 -0.66
CA ALA A 171 10.32 0.58 -1.26
C ALA A 171 11.74 0.96 -1.69
N PHE A 172 11.90 2.11 -2.36
CA PHE A 172 13.21 2.61 -2.77
C PHE A 172 14.15 2.79 -1.58
N LEU A 173 13.72 3.50 -0.53
CA LEU A 173 14.55 3.78 0.64
C LEU A 173 14.99 2.49 1.35
N LEU A 174 14.06 1.55 1.53
CA LEU A 174 14.35 0.28 2.19
C LEU A 174 15.25 -0.62 1.34
N CYS A 175 14.98 -0.71 0.04
CA CYS A 175 15.77 -1.53 -0.88
C CYS A 175 17.16 -0.94 -1.11
N ALA A 176 17.28 0.39 -1.25
CA ALA A 176 18.58 1.04 -1.39
C ALA A 176 19.44 0.84 -0.14
N ALA A 177 18.86 0.91 1.06
CA ALA A 177 19.58 0.63 2.30
C ALA A 177 20.10 -0.81 2.33
N TYR A 178 19.31 -1.78 1.89
CA TYR A 178 19.74 -3.18 1.82
C TYR A 178 20.78 -3.43 0.73
N ASP A 179 20.63 -2.82 -0.44
CA ASP A 179 21.63 -2.91 -1.51
C ASP A 179 22.98 -2.31 -1.08
N LEU A 180 22.95 -1.12 -0.47
CA LEU A 180 24.17 -0.51 0.09
C LEU A 180 24.84 -1.42 1.13
N TYR A 181 24.07 -2.05 2.02
CA TYR A 181 24.59 -3.04 2.95
C TYR A 181 25.30 -4.19 2.24
N LEU A 182 24.70 -4.79 1.21
CA LEU A 182 25.30 -5.87 0.42
C LEU A 182 26.59 -5.41 -0.31
N MET A 183 26.59 -4.17 -0.84
CA MET A 183 27.73 -3.58 -1.50
C MET A 183 28.90 -3.36 -0.52
N PHE A 184 28.63 -2.84 0.67
CA PHE A 184 29.66 -2.72 1.73
C PHE A 184 30.25 -4.06 2.17
N ARG A 185 29.39 -5.12 2.16
CA ARG A 185 29.81 -6.50 2.40
C ARG A 185 30.56 -7.13 1.22
N ARG A 186 30.65 -6.42 0.09
CA ARG A 186 31.19 -6.92 -1.19
C ARG A 186 30.44 -8.15 -1.74
N GLU A 187 29.18 -8.30 -1.38
CA GLU A 187 28.29 -9.38 -1.82
C GLU A 187 27.61 -9.03 -3.15
N TRP A 188 28.37 -8.67 -4.18
CA TRP A 188 27.89 -8.16 -5.46
C TRP A 188 26.87 -9.08 -6.16
N LYS A 189 27.07 -10.41 -6.03
CA LYS A 189 26.11 -11.39 -6.63
C LYS A 189 24.75 -11.32 -5.93
N ASN A 190 24.74 -11.19 -4.60
CA ASN A 190 23.51 -11.05 -3.84
C ASN A 190 22.85 -9.69 -4.10
N ALA A 191 23.63 -8.62 -4.22
CA ALA A 191 23.11 -7.31 -4.60
C ALA A 191 22.42 -7.35 -5.97
N ALA A 192 23.08 -7.89 -7.00
CA ALA A 192 22.46 -8.03 -8.33
C ALA A 192 21.23 -8.94 -8.32
N ALA A 193 21.28 -10.07 -7.59
CA ALA A 193 20.15 -11.01 -7.47
C ALA A 193 18.95 -10.39 -6.71
N PHE A 194 19.18 -9.43 -5.84
CA PHE A 194 18.16 -8.68 -5.13
C PHE A 194 17.60 -7.52 -5.97
N SER A 195 18.48 -6.70 -6.55
CA SER A 195 18.08 -5.49 -7.30
C SER A 195 17.24 -5.84 -8.52
N LEU A 196 17.54 -6.96 -9.22
CA LEU A 196 16.82 -7.33 -10.43
C LEU A 196 15.33 -7.58 -10.19
N PRO A 197 14.88 -8.42 -9.22
CA PRO A 197 13.47 -8.57 -8.88
C PRO A 197 12.83 -7.29 -8.35
N ALA A 198 13.55 -6.47 -7.57
CA ALA A 198 13.03 -5.21 -7.07
C ALA A 198 12.72 -4.23 -8.21
N LEU A 199 13.63 -4.07 -9.16
CA LEU A 199 13.43 -3.27 -10.36
C LEU A 199 12.35 -3.87 -11.27
N ALA A 200 12.29 -5.20 -11.38
CA ALA A 200 11.23 -5.87 -12.14
C ALA A 200 9.84 -5.62 -11.53
N GLY A 201 9.72 -5.51 -10.21
CA GLY A 201 8.48 -5.15 -9.53
C GLY A 201 8.01 -3.74 -9.93
N VAL A 202 8.91 -2.76 -9.94
CA VAL A 202 8.64 -1.40 -10.39
C VAL A 202 8.27 -1.39 -11.88
N GLY A 203 9.13 -1.97 -12.73
CA GLY A 203 8.91 -2.01 -14.17
C GLY A 203 7.63 -2.75 -14.55
N GLY A 204 7.31 -3.84 -13.85
CA GLY A 204 6.06 -4.59 -14.04
C GLY A 204 4.84 -3.72 -13.80
N MET A 205 4.84 -2.90 -12.74
CA MET A 205 3.74 -1.97 -12.49
C MET A 205 3.62 -0.91 -13.58
N LEU A 206 4.72 -0.30 -13.98
CA LEU A 206 4.74 0.72 -15.03
C LEU A 206 4.22 0.19 -16.38
N LEU A 207 4.47 -1.09 -16.68
CA LEU A 207 4.01 -1.74 -17.90
C LEU A 207 2.55 -2.20 -17.82
N THR A 208 2.11 -2.72 -16.67
CA THR A 208 0.76 -3.25 -16.50
C THR A 208 -0.30 -2.19 -16.23
N PHE A 209 0.11 -1.00 -15.77
CA PHE A 209 -0.77 0.14 -15.56
C PHE A 209 -0.16 1.43 -16.12
N PRO A 210 -0.06 1.59 -17.45
CA PRO A 210 0.63 2.72 -18.09
C PRO A 210 -0.06 4.08 -17.84
N CYS A 211 -1.31 4.08 -17.37
CA CYS A 211 -2.05 5.30 -17.02
C CYS A 211 -1.41 6.10 -15.87
N TRP A 212 -0.47 5.50 -15.12
CA TRP A 212 0.26 6.17 -14.05
C TRP A 212 0.87 7.49 -14.48
N TYR A 213 1.40 7.55 -15.72
CA TYR A 213 2.02 8.76 -16.22
C TYR A 213 1.01 9.88 -16.40
N ALA A 214 -0.13 9.59 -17.05
CA ALA A 214 -1.21 10.55 -17.24
C ALA A 214 -1.82 11.00 -15.91
N GLN A 215 -1.99 10.07 -14.97
CA GLN A 215 -2.54 10.35 -13.64
C GLN A 215 -1.64 11.26 -12.82
N LEU A 216 -0.32 11.07 -12.86
CA LEU A 216 0.64 11.94 -12.17
C LEU A 216 0.75 13.34 -12.80
N HIS A 217 0.43 13.47 -14.10
CA HIS A 217 0.55 14.74 -14.84
C HIS A 217 -0.82 15.39 -15.15
N SER A 218 -1.93 14.77 -14.75
CA SER A 218 -3.25 15.34 -14.99
C SER A 218 -3.44 16.62 -14.17
N GLN A 219 -3.98 17.65 -14.81
CA GLN A 219 -4.24 18.96 -14.16
C GLN A 219 -5.25 18.86 -12.99
N ASN A 220 -6.00 17.77 -12.91
CA ASN A 220 -6.85 17.45 -11.76
C ASN A 220 -6.05 16.97 -10.54
N THR A 221 -4.77 16.63 -10.70
CA THR A 221 -3.84 16.41 -9.60
C THR A 221 -3.25 17.72 -9.09
N ASN A 222 -4.08 18.71 -8.81
CA ASN A 222 -3.72 19.82 -7.91
C ASN A 222 -3.15 19.30 -6.57
N SER A 223 -3.25 18.02 -6.32
CA SER A 223 -2.70 17.34 -5.14
C SER A 223 -1.17 17.25 -5.13
N LEU A 224 -0.49 17.00 -6.25
CA LEU A 224 0.99 16.97 -6.26
C LEU A 224 1.56 18.38 -6.18
N ASP A 225 1.00 19.30 -6.95
CA ASP A 225 1.35 20.73 -6.86
C ASP A 225 0.93 21.34 -5.53
N ALA A 226 -0.23 20.98 -5.00
CA ALA A 226 -0.64 21.39 -3.66
C ALA A 226 0.22 20.70 -2.59
N THR A 227 0.57 19.42 -2.73
CA THR A 227 1.44 18.72 -1.77
C THR A 227 2.87 19.24 -1.84
N THR A 228 3.41 19.51 -3.01
CA THR A 228 4.74 20.12 -3.14
C THR A 228 4.75 21.58 -2.71
N ARG A 229 3.75 22.37 -3.04
CA ARG A 229 3.61 23.75 -2.52
C ARG A 229 3.41 23.74 -1.00
N ASN A 230 2.58 22.86 -0.46
CA ASN A 230 2.35 22.76 0.98
C ASN A 230 3.55 22.20 1.74
N LEU A 231 4.39 21.34 1.13
CA LEU A 231 5.66 20.89 1.71
C LEU A 231 6.68 22.03 1.80
N PHE A 232 6.66 22.99 0.88
CA PHE A 232 7.57 24.12 0.86
C PHE A 232 6.98 25.39 1.47
N ASP A 233 5.65 25.51 1.56
CA ASP A 233 4.96 26.65 2.16
C ASP A 233 4.62 26.38 3.64
N LEU A 234 5.67 26.15 4.42
CA LEU A 234 5.61 25.89 5.87
C LEU A 234 4.99 27.06 6.66
N ALA A 235 4.84 28.23 6.03
CA ALA A 235 4.28 29.43 6.68
C ALA A 235 2.76 29.37 6.80
N GLN A 236 2.05 28.63 5.94
CA GLN A 236 0.58 28.55 5.98
C GLN A 236 0.05 27.51 6.99
N TYR A 237 0.87 26.53 7.41
CA TYR A 237 0.45 25.45 8.31
C TYR A 237 1.42 25.31 9.50
N PRO A 238 1.35 26.19 10.50
CA PRO A 238 2.38 26.26 11.55
C PRO A 238 2.46 25.06 12.51
N LYS A 239 1.54 24.11 12.48
CA LYS A 239 1.58 22.97 13.43
C LYS A 239 1.32 21.58 12.84
N GLY A 240 0.51 21.41 11.80
CA GLY A 240 0.12 20.09 11.30
C GLY A 240 1.20 19.36 10.49
N PRO A 241 1.79 19.99 9.45
CA PRO A 241 2.80 19.32 8.60
C PRO A 241 4.13 19.11 9.31
N LEU A 242 4.55 20.03 10.21
CA LEU A 242 5.76 19.86 11.02
C LEU A 242 5.64 18.69 12.01
N GLU A 243 4.46 18.45 12.57
CA GLU A 243 4.23 17.26 13.39
C GLU A 243 4.25 15.98 12.53
N LEU A 244 3.58 15.97 11.38
CA LEU A 244 3.56 14.80 10.48
C LEU A 244 4.94 14.49 9.90
N ILE A 245 5.67 15.52 9.44
CA ILE A 245 7.05 15.39 8.96
C ILE A 245 7.98 15.05 10.13
N GLY A 246 7.82 15.68 11.27
CA GLY A 246 8.59 15.41 12.48
C GLY A 246 8.45 13.96 12.93
N TRP A 247 7.23 13.45 13.04
CA TRP A 247 6.98 12.05 13.40
C TRP A 247 7.44 11.07 12.32
N SER A 248 7.33 11.41 11.04
CA SER A 248 7.85 10.59 9.94
C SER A 248 9.38 10.56 9.93
N ILE A 249 10.04 11.70 10.19
CA ILE A 249 11.51 11.78 10.34
C ILE A 249 11.98 11.04 11.58
N VAL A 250 11.28 11.18 12.70
CA VAL A 250 11.59 10.46 13.95
C VAL A 250 11.38 8.95 13.72
N GLY A 251 10.29 8.53 13.10
CA GLY A 251 10.07 7.12 12.75
C GLY A 251 11.15 6.58 11.82
N PHE A 252 11.57 7.37 10.83
CA PHE A 252 12.64 7.01 9.91
C PHE A 252 14.00 6.99 10.61
N ALA A 253 14.32 7.98 11.44
CA ALA A 253 15.58 8.05 12.21
C ALA A 253 15.67 6.91 13.24
N VAL A 254 14.56 6.57 13.90
CA VAL A 254 14.50 5.42 14.81
C VAL A 254 14.66 4.12 14.03
N GLY A 255 13.99 3.96 12.89
CA GLY A 255 14.14 2.78 12.02
C GLY A 255 15.56 2.64 11.48
N ALA A 256 16.17 3.71 11.00
CA ALA A 256 17.55 3.74 10.53
C ALA A 256 18.54 3.50 11.68
N GLY A 257 18.29 4.06 12.86
CA GLY A 257 19.08 3.83 14.06
C GLY A 257 19.02 2.37 14.53
N ILE A 258 17.84 1.75 14.54
CA ILE A 258 17.68 0.33 14.86
C ILE A 258 18.44 -0.54 13.85
N MET A 259 18.32 -0.22 12.55
CA MET A 259 19.07 -0.93 11.51
C MET A 259 20.58 -0.78 11.67
N ALA A 260 21.07 0.42 11.97
CA ALA A 260 22.49 0.66 12.23
C ALA A 260 23.00 -0.12 13.46
N VAL A 261 22.24 -0.12 14.55
CA VAL A 261 22.58 -0.91 15.75
C VAL A 261 22.60 -2.40 15.44
N LEU A 262 21.60 -2.93 14.70
CA LEU A 262 21.56 -4.34 14.29
C LEU A 262 22.71 -4.72 13.34
N ILE A 263 23.24 -3.79 12.55
CA ILE A 263 24.38 -3.99 11.68
C ILE A 263 25.70 -3.98 12.49
N LEU A 264 25.81 -3.09 13.48
CA LEU A 264 27.05 -2.91 14.27
C LEU A 264 27.20 -3.92 15.41
N THR A 265 26.11 -4.55 15.86
CA THR A 265 26.13 -5.56 16.94
C THR A 265 26.25 -7.00 16.44
N LYS A 266 26.41 -7.19 15.14
CA LYS A 266 26.78 -8.45 14.48
C LYS A 266 28.20 -8.39 13.91
#